data_e920d49ac05a963af913621765111cac
#
_entry.id   e920d49ac05a963af913621765111cac
#
_cell.length_a   1.000
_cell.length_b   1.000
_cell.length_c   1.000
_cell.angle_alpha   90.00
_cell.angle_beta   90.00
_cell.angle_gamma   90.00
#
_symmetry.space_group_name_H-M   'P 1'
#
loop_
_entity.id
_entity.type
_entity.pdbx_description
1 polymer ?
#
loop_
_entity_poly.entity_id
_entity_poly.type
_entity_poly.pdbx_seq_one_letter_code
_entity_poly.pdbx_strand_id
1 'polypeptide(L)' 'MNKEYKIGSKVVMKKQHPCGTNLFEITRVGVDIKIKCVNCNREIMMDRLEFEKKLKRIIVL' A
#
# COMPACT_ATOMS: atom_id res chain seq x y z
N MET A 1 12.17 -12.80 6.28
CA MET A 1 12.31 -11.71 5.32
C MET A 1 11.58 -10.49 5.83
N ASN A 2 12.27 -9.36 5.90
CA ASN A 2 11.70 -8.14 6.45
C ASN A 2 11.01 -7.33 5.38
N LYS A 3 9.73 -7.08 5.61
CA LYS A 3 8.98 -6.14 4.79
C LYS A 3 8.92 -4.84 5.55
N GLU A 4 9.83 -3.95 5.24
CA GLU A 4 9.89 -2.68 5.95
C GLU A 4 9.18 -1.63 5.13
N TYR A 5 8.20 -1.02 5.73
CA TYR A 5 7.45 0.08 5.14
C TYR A 5 7.11 1.08 6.23
N LYS A 6 6.92 2.32 5.80
CA LYS A 6 6.62 3.39 6.73
C LYS A 6 5.73 4.40 6.02
N ILE A 7 5.25 5.40 6.77
CA ILE A 7 4.46 6.47 6.18
C ILE A 7 5.28 7.14 5.09
N GLY A 8 4.70 7.28 3.92
CA GLY A 8 5.38 7.85 2.76
C GLY A 8 5.99 6.84 1.83
N SER A 9 6.07 5.58 2.23
CA SER A 9 6.59 4.53 1.36
C SER A 9 5.64 4.29 0.19
N LYS A 10 6.20 4.04 -0.99
CA LYS A 10 5.42 3.64 -2.15
C LYS A 10 5.39 2.13 -2.23
N VAL A 11 4.23 1.57 -2.52
CA VAL A 11 4.07 0.11 -2.61
C VAL A 11 3.29 -0.25 -3.86
N VAL A 12 3.59 -1.44 -4.39
CA VAL A 12 2.85 -2.00 -5.51
C VAL A 12 2.01 -3.15 -4.97
N MET A 13 0.71 -3.11 -5.22
CA MET A 13 -0.20 -4.15 -4.77
C MET A 13 -0.38 -5.18 -5.87
N LYS A 14 -0.73 -6.41 -5.47
CA LYS A 14 -0.93 -7.49 -6.44
C LYS A 14 -2.15 -7.24 -7.30
N LYS A 15 -3.19 -6.65 -6.71
CA LYS A 15 -4.43 -6.40 -7.42
C LYS A 15 -4.49 -4.94 -7.86
N GLN A 16 -4.88 -4.73 -9.11
CA GLN A 16 -4.98 -3.39 -9.67
C GLN A 16 -6.21 -2.69 -9.12
N HIS A 17 -6.04 -1.41 -8.79
CA HIS A 17 -7.14 -0.56 -8.37
C HIS A 17 -8.07 -0.29 -9.56
N PRO A 18 -9.37 -0.06 -9.32
CA PRO A 18 -10.31 0.21 -10.42
C PRO A 18 -9.90 1.36 -11.35
N CYS A 19 -9.10 2.31 -10.87
CA CYS A 19 -8.63 3.40 -11.72
C CYS A 19 -7.48 3.00 -12.64
N GLY A 20 -7.04 1.74 -12.59
CA GLY A 20 -6.01 1.23 -13.48
C GLY A 20 -4.60 1.23 -12.89
N THR A 21 -4.46 1.71 -11.67
CA THR A 21 -3.16 1.84 -11.02
C THR A 21 -3.04 0.85 -9.86
N ASN A 22 -1.88 0.23 -9.71
CA ASN A 22 -1.60 -0.61 -8.55
C ASN A 22 -0.49 -0.03 -7.67
N LEU A 23 -0.12 1.23 -7.90
CA LEU A 23 0.88 1.93 -7.09
C LEU A 23 0.17 2.78 -6.04
N PHE A 24 0.57 2.57 -4.80
CA PHE A 24 -0.05 3.26 -3.67
C PHE A 24 1.03 3.86 -2.77
N GLU A 25 0.63 4.84 -1.97
CA GLU A 25 1.50 5.44 -0.97
C GLU A 25 0.91 5.14 0.41
N ILE A 26 1.77 4.71 1.33
CA ILE A 26 1.33 4.42 2.69
C ILE A 26 1.13 5.74 3.42
N THR A 27 -0.08 5.94 3.95
CA THR A 27 -0.40 7.15 4.70
C THR A 27 -0.55 6.88 6.19
N ARG A 28 -0.67 5.61 6.59
CA ARG A 28 -0.77 5.27 8.00
C ARG A 28 -0.22 3.87 8.24
N VAL A 29 0.56 3.74 9.30
CA VAL A 29 1.11 2.46 9.74
C VAL A 29 0.77 2.26 11.20
N GLY A 30 0.18 1.12 11.51
CA GLY A 30 -0.21 0.80 12.88
C GLY A 30 -0.82 -0.57 12.88
N VAL A 31 -1.85 -0.78 13.71
CA VAL A 31 -2.63 -2.02 13.66
C VAL A 31 -3.24 -2.16 12.28
N ASP A 32 -3.75 -1.07 11.75
CA ASP A 32 -4.25 -1.02 10.38
C ASP A 32 -3.28 -0.25 9.50
N ILE A 33 -3.27 -0.59 8.24
CA ILE A 33 -2.45 0.08 7.23
C ILE A 33 -3.38 0.86 6.32
N LYS A 34 -3.10 2.14 6.14
CA LYS A 34 -3.87 2.97 5.23
C LYS A 34 -2.98 3.34 4.04
N ILE A 35 -3.49 3.11 2.85
CA ILE A 35 -2.76 3.40 1.62
C ILE A 35 -3.61 4.30 0.73
N LYS A 36 -2.95 5.13 -0.05
CA LYS A 36 -3.60 6.07 -0.95
C LYS A 36 -3.14 5.82 -2.37
N CYS A 37 -4.10 5.69 -3.29
CA CYS A 37 -3.79 5.55 -4.71
C CYS A 37 -3.14 6.83 -5.22
N VAL A 38 -1.97 6.70 -5.85
CA VAL A 38 -1.24 7.88 -6.33
C VAL A 38 -1.92 8.53 -7.52
N ASN A 39 -2.83 7.82 -8.16
CA ASN A 39 -3.50 8.32 -9.35
C ASN A 39 -4.81 9.05 -9.03
N CYS A 40 -5.69 8.44 -8.25
CA CYS A 40 -7.00 9.01 -7.96
C CYS A 40 -7.13 9.54 -6.52
N ASN A 41 -6.10 9.41 -5.71
CA ASN A 41 -6.06 9.88 -4.33
C ASN A 41 -7.08 9.21 -3.41
N ARG A 42 -7.61 8.06 -3.82
CA ARG A 42 -8.54 7.32 -2.98
C ARG A 42 -7.78 6.56 -1.90
N GLU A 43 -8.23 6.65 -0.67
CA GLU A 43 -7.62 5.95 0.44
C GLU A 43 -8.32 4.63 0.71
N ILE A 44 -7.53 3.62 1.04
CA ILE A 44 -8.01 2.29 1.39
C ILE A 44 -7.35 1.89 2.68
N MET A 45 -8.14 1.39 3.63
CA MET A 45 -7.62 0.91 4.90
C MET A 45 -7.84 -0.59 5.00
N MET A 46 -6.84 -1.30 5.50
CA MET A 46 -6.94 -2.74 5.71
C MET A 46 -6.04 -3.12 6.88
N ASP A 47 -6.28 -4.29 7.47
CA ASP A 47 -5.42 -4.72 8.55
C ASP A 47 -4.05 -5.13 8.00
N ARG A 48 -3.09 -5.25 8.91
CA ARG A 48 -1.71 -5.51 8.52
C ARG A 48 -1.57 -6.84 7.77
N LEU A 49 -2.27 -7.87 8.23
CA LEU A 49 -2.17 -9.19 7.60
C LEU A 49 -2.70 -9.15 6.18
N GLU A 50 -3.83 -8.50 5.99
CA GLU A 50 -4.41 -8.36 4.65
C GLU A 50 -3.52 -7.54 3.75
N PHE A 51 -2.96 -6.46 4.27
CA PHE A 51 -2.04 -5.63 3.51
C PHE A 51 -0.85 -6.45 3.03
N GLU A 52 -0.25 -7.24 3.91
CA GLU A 52 0.92 -8.03 3.54
C GLU A 52 0.59 -9.11 2.54
N LYS A 53 -0.60 -9.67 2.61
CA LYS A 53 -1.03 -10.66 1.63
C LYS A 53 -1.18 -10.06 0.24
N LYS A 54 -1.66 -8.83 0.18
CA LYS A 54 -1.93 -8.17 -1.10
C LYS A 54 -0.76 -7.37 -1.61
N LEU A 55 0.27 -7.25 -0.82
CA LEU A 55 1.46 -6.48 -1.18
C LEU A 55 2.31 -7.28 -2.16
N LYS A 56 2.63 -6.67 -3.29
CA LYS A 56 3.52 -7.28 -4.27
C LYS A 56 4.96 -6.93 -3.97
N ARG A 57 5.24 -5.65 -3.78
CA ARG A 57 6.58 -5.20 -3.42
C ARG A 57 6.55 -3.77 -2.89
N ILE A 58 7.60 -3.40 -2.20
CA ILE A 58 7.80 -2.06 -1.69
C ILE A 58 8.86 -1.39 -2.56
N ILE A 59 8.57 -0.18 -3.01
CA ILE A 59 9.53 0.58 -3.80
C ILE A 59 10.43 1.33 -2.83
N VAL A 60 11.73 1.04 -2.93
CA VAL A 60 12.73 1.69 -2.09
C VAL A 60 13.52 2.65 -2.95
N LEU A 61 13.58 3.89 -2.54
CA LEU A 61 14.33 4.93 -3.26
C LEU A 61 15.67 5.18 -2.60
#